data_04d2a45973deabe0872d773121e3ca7e
#
_entry.id   04d2a45973deabe0872d773121e3ca7e
#
_cell.length_a   1.000
_cell.length_b   1.000
_cell.length_c   1.000
_cell.angle_alpha   90.00
_cell.angle_beta   90.00
_cell.angle_gamma   90.00
#
_symmetry.space_group_name_H-M   'P 1'
#
loop_
_entity.id
_entity.type
_entity.pdbx_description
1 polymer ?
#
loop_
_entity_poly.entity_id
_entity_poly.type
_entity_poly.pdbx_seq_one_letter_code
_entity_poly.pdbx_strand_id
1 'polypeptide(L)'
;LTGIAVSVSGNEFTVSAPSASELEANANQSVSFTVAPAVGLAAGTYTQTVSIKTDQTDYLNIPVSFTVTEATAKLTAVGKVSDISLANGVEKSAAGLQLPSTVKITTNKGDMNASVKWDVKGSAYNQNSTEAQKFSVKGTAALPDGVTNPDNLSLVVSVNVTVSRGPIVSDAGNNSITGISSDGNYTTETKITFTAVGAGMDIENPIKGDVRYQPLNWEVLEARSWDGAPYSATFRMGKNGNYTLTVTYNQQQFDGSNWVNTGTQDTKQVNFTVNAAPNQTLTPAADKTDANQKNAVKTGDNTPILPFVIILIVAIVLIAGILVYRNKKK
;
A
#
# COMPACT_ATOMS: atom_id res chain seq x y z
N LEU A 1 67.94 38.96 43.11
CA LEU A 1 66.51 38.69 43.16
C LEU A 1 66.30 37.30 43.76
N THR A 2 65.61 37.17 44.90
CA THR A 2 65.44 35.94 45.62
C THR A 2 63.98 35.62 45.86
N GLY A 3 63.63 34.36 46.22
CA GLY A 3 62.29 33.92 46.49
C GLY A 3 61.37 33.88 45.29
N ILE A 4 61.86 33.58 44.12
CA ILE A 4 61.08 33.48 42.88
C ILE A 4 60.15 32.34 43.01
N ALA A 5 58.84 32.63 43.06
CA ALA A 5 57.76 31.66 43.09
C ALA A 5 56.75 31.93 41.96
N VAL A 6 56.22 30.91 41.36
CA VAL A 6 55.21 31.01 40.31
C VAL A 6 53.94 30.31 40.80
N SER A 7 52.79 30.94 40.63
CA SER A 7 51.49 30.41 40.99
C SER A 7 50.45 30.78 39.95
N VAL A 8 49.36 30.04 39.90
CA VAL A 8 48.19 30.30 39.06
C VAL A 8 46.93 30.42 39.93
N SER A 9 46.02 31.28 39.54
CA SER A 9 44.86 31.68 40.35
C SER A 9 43.70 30.67 40.36
N GLY A 10 43.77 29.50 39.73
CA GLY A 10 42.72 28.52 39.66
C GLY A 10 43.25 27.12 39.36
N ASN A 11 42.36 26.21 38.98
CA ASN A 11 42.70 24.80 38.76
C ASN A 11 42.75 24.40 37.26
N GLU A 12 42.45 25.34 36.37
CA GLU A 12 42.34 25.06 34.93
C GLU A 12 43.69 25.11 34.21
N PHE A 13 44.72 25.64 34.90
CA PHE A 13 46.10 25.62 34.45
C PHE A 13 47.00 25.07 35.56
N THR A 14 48.07 24.43 35.15
CA THR A 14 49.18 24.01 36.01
C THR A 14 50.44 24.78 35.66
N VAL A 15 51.24 25.09 36.65
CA VAL A 15 52.57 25.73 36.48
C VAL A 15 53.65 24.84 37.08
N SER A 16 54.77 24.73 36.41
CA SER A 16 55.92 24.04 37.00
C SER A 16 56.63 24.94 38.01
N ALA A 17 57.43 24.33 38.90
CA ALA A 17 58.39 25.10 39.67
C ALA A 17 59.31 25.90 38.73
N PRO A 18 59.77 27.10 39.14
CA PRO A 18 60.76 27.86 38.38
C PRO A 18 62.11 27.11 38.34
N SER A 19 62.83 27.28 37.24
CA SER A 19 64.14 26.62 37.05
C SER A 19 65.23 27.07 38.07
N ALA A 20 65.01 28.21 38.69
CA ALA A 20 65.83 28.72 39.81
C ALA A 20 64.93 29.58 40.74
N SER A 21 65.21 29.57 42.03
CA SER A 21 64.53 30.40 43.03
C SER A 21 65.17 31.76 43.21
N GLU A 22 66.35 32.02 42.60
CA GLU A 22 67.08 33.28 42.73
C GLU A 22 67.88 33.61 41.45
N LEU A 23 68.16 34.91 41.24
CA LEU A 23 68.99 35.46 40.20
C LEU A 23 70.03 36.37 40.81
N GLU A 24 71.31 36.15 40.48
CA GLU A 24 72.41 37.00 40.98
C GLU A 24 72.42 38.39 40.32
N ALA A 25 72.91 39.39 41.07
CA ALA A 25 73.07 40.74 40.57
C ALA A 25 74.07 40.77 39.45
N ASN A 26 73.82 41.53 38.38
CA ASN A 26 74.69 41.72 37.21
C ASN A 26 74.99 40.47 36.38
N ALA A 27 74.31 39.36 36.55
CA ALA A 27 74.39 38.18 35.70
C ALA A 27 73.27 38.25 34.65
N ASN A 28 73.63 37.90 33.42
CA ASN A 28 72.62 37.78 32.34
C ASN A 28 71.88 36.42 32.44
N GLN A 29 71.13 36.27 33.54
CA GLN A 29 70.44 35.04 33.91
C GLN A 29 68.93 35.14 33.61
N SER A 30 68.35 34.00 33.36
CA SER A 30 66.90 33.88 33.15
C SER A 30 66.32 32.70 33.95
N VAL A 31 65.07 32.80 34.37
CA VAL A 31 64.36 31.75 34.99
C VAL A 31 63.19 31.35 34.07
N SER A 32 63.05 30.06 33.85
CA SER A 32 62.02 29.51 33.03
C SER A 32 61.03 28.66 33.88
N PHE A 33 59.81 28.64 33.47
CA PHE A 33 58.76 27.76 33.98
C PHE A 33 57.82 27.42 32.86
N THR A 34 57.02 26.38 33.00
CA THR A 34 56.01 25.97 32.04
C THR A 34 54.60 26.22 32.58
N VAL A 35 53.74 26.65 31.70
CA VAL A 35 52.28 26.75 31.97
C VAL A 35 51.59 25.80 31.03
N ALA A 36 50.74 24.95 31.54
CA ALA A 36 49.96 23.99 30.74
C ALA A 36 48.50 23.97 31.20
N PRO A 37 47.52 23.81 30.29
CA PRO A 37 46.16 23.55 30.67
C PRO A 37 46.05 22.25 31.50
N ALA A 38 45.11 22.22 32.45
CA ALA A 38 44.80 21.00 33.19
C ALA A 38 44.16 19.96 32.26
N VAL A 39 44.34 18.67 32.55
CA VAL A 39 43.78 17.59 31.78
C VAL A 39 42.30 17.39 32.15
N GLY A 40 41.45 17.10 31.15
CA GLY A 40 40.03 16.77 31.38
C GLY A 40 39.10 17.97 31.46
N LEU A 41 39.56 19.16 31.02
CA LEU A 41 38.71 20.33 30.93
C LEU A 41 37.57 20.12 29.90
N ALA A 42 36.34 20.54 30.21
CA ALA A 42 35.23 20.60 29.28
C ALA A 42 35.49 21.60 28.15
N ALA A 43 34.74 21.54 27.08
CA ALA A 43 34.78 22.56 26.02
C ALA A 43 34.44 23.93 26.59
N GLY A 44 35.24 24.92 26.27
CA GLY A 44 35.13 26.27 26.81
C GLY A 44 36.41 27.06 26.69
N THR A 45 36.35 28.37 26.97
CA THR A 45 37.54 29.23 27.04
C THR A 45 37.86 29.49 28.51
N TYR A 46 39.09 29.19 28.89
CA TYR A 46 39.60 29.31 30.24
C TYR A 46 40.63 30.44 30.26
N THR A 47 40.47 31.37 31.21
CA THR A 47 41.41 32.51 31.36
C THR A 47 41.78 32.63 32.83
N GLN A 48 43.06 32.61 33.09
CA GLN A 48 43.59 32.78 34.44
C GLN A 48 44.81 33.72 34.42
N THR A 49 45.30 34.03 35.61
CA THR A 49 46.49 34.85 35.78
C THR A 49 47.59 34.01 36.43
N VAL A 50 48.72 33.93 35.76
CA VAL A 50 49.95 33.41 36.34
C VAL A 50 50.66 34.56 37.05
N SER A 51 50.89 34.41 38.35
CA SER A 51 51.55 35.39 39.17
C SER A 51 52.97 34.93 39.50
N ILE A 52 53.95 35.77 39.21
CA ILE A 52 55.35 35.58 39.60
C ILE A 52 55.61 36.51 40.78
N LYS A 53 56.06 35.93 41.88
CA LYS A 53 56.33 36.64 43.15
C LYS A 53 57.80 36.50 43.46
N THR A 54 58.38 37.51 44.14
CA THR A 54 59.74 37.49 44.71
C THR A 54 59.68 38.01 46.14
N ASP A 55 60.75 37.85 46.93
CA ASP A 55 60.92 38.39 48.28
C ASP A 55 60.90 39.92 48.34
N GLN A 56 61.02 40.59 47.21
CA GLN A 56 61.00 42.05 47.08
C GLN A 56 59.64 42.66 46.78
N THR A 57 58.58 41.89 46.95
CA THR A 57 57.14 42.32 46.81
C THR A 57 56.72 42.71 45.39
N ASP A 58 57.52 42.51 44.36
CA ASP A 58 57.08 42.75 42.97
C ASP A 58 56.29 41.56 42.44
N TYR A 59 55.08 41.86 41.97
CA TYR A 59 54.23 40.87 41.32
C TYR A 59 54.20 41.15 39.80
N LEU A 60 54.56 40.15 39.03
CA LEU A 60 54.27 40.13 37.60
C LEU A 60 53.08 39.24 37.37
N ASN A 61 52.02 39.78 36.82
CA ASN A 61 50.79 39.06 36.49
C ASN A 61 50.71 38.89 34.98
N ILE A 62 50.65 37.63 34.52
CA ILE A 62 50.61 37.26 33.12
C ILE A 62 49.25 36.62 32.87
N PRO A 63 48.35 37.26 32.08
CA PRO A 63 47.10 36.60 31.70
C PRO A 63 47.39 35.45 30.72
N VAL A 64 46.84 34.28 30.96
CA VAL A 64 46.92 33.12 30.10
C VAL A 64 45.52 32.69 29.69
N SER A 65 45.34 32.26 28.44
CA SER A 65 44.05 31.79 27.91
C SER A 65 44.26 30.55 27.09
N PHE A 66 43.31 29.62 27.20
CA PHE A 66 43.29 28.39 26.44
C PHE A 66 41.85 28.03 26.12
N THR A 67 41.59 27.58 24.88
CA THR A 67 40.25 27.16 24.44
C THR A 67 40.24 25.66 24.18
N VAL A 68 39.36 24.93 24.88
CA VAL A 68 39.06 23.54 24.59
C VAL A 68 37.89 23.53 23.61
N THR A 69 38.08 23.00 22.42
CA THR A 69 37.01 22.80 21.44
C THR A 69 36.31 21.47 21.68
N GLU A 70 34.98 21.43 21.46
CA GLU A 70 34.28 20.13 21.44
C GLU A 70 34.91 19.23 20.37
N ALA A 71 35.15 17.98 20.78
CA ALA A 71 35.59 16.99 19.81
C ALA A 71 34.42 16.69 18.86
N THR A 72 34.60 16.89 17.57
CA THR A 72 33.63 16.57 16.54
C THR A 72 33.35 15.05 16.50
N ALA A 73 32.09 14.68 16.29
CA ALA A 73 31.74 13.31 16.00
C ALA A 73 32.03 13.02 14.51
N LYS A 74 32.51 11.82 14.20
CA LYS A 74 32.79 11.38 12.83
C LYS A 74 31.64 10.46 12.36
N LEU A 75 31.01 10.81 11.24
CA LEU A 75 30.01 9.96 10.60
C LEU A 75 30.64 8.61 10.19
N THR A 76 29.98 7.50 10.52
CA THR A 76 30.39 6.15 10.14
C THR A 76 29.35 5.42 9.30
N ALA A 77 28.05 5.78 9.42
CA ALA A 77 26.99 5.24 8.57
C ALA A 77 25.78 6.17 8.50
N VAL A 78 25.03 6.08 7.40
CA VAL A 78 23.70 6.66 7.23
C VAL A 78 22.68 5.52 7.20
N GLY A 79 21.67 5.59 8.06
CA GLY A 79 20.64 4.58 8.19
C GLY A 79 19.71 4.54 6.97
N LYS A 80 18.99 3.43 6.84
CA LYS A 80 17.95 3.23 5.81
C LYS A 80 16.60 3.69 6.34
N VAL A 81 15.74 4.15 5.43
CA VAL A 81 14.34 4.42 5.70
C VAL A 81 13.52 3.21 5.29
N SER A 82 12.56 2.81 6.11
CA SER A 82 11.64 1.70 5.81
C SER A 82 10.70 2.07 4.66
N ASP A 83 10.33 1.07 3.86
CA ASP A 83 9.35 1.24 2.78
C ASP A 83 8.00 1.73 3.33
N ILE A 84 7.30 2.55 2.54
CA ILE A 84 6.04 3.18 2.91
C ILE A 84 4.93 2.66 2.00
N SER A 85 3.77 2.32 2.59
CA SER A 85 2.57 1.92 1.87
C SER A 85 1.43 2.89 2.16
N LEU A 86 0.81 3.44 1.13
CA LEU A 86 -0.19 4.50 1.21
C LEU A 86 -1.44 4.16 0.40
N ALA A 87 -2.58 4.74 0.79
CA ALA A 87 -3.78 4.76 -0.03
C ALA A 87 -3.61 5.69 -1.25
N ASN A 88 -4.46 5.52 -2.26
CA ASN A 88 -4.53 6.42 -3.41
C ASN A 88 -4.98 7.82 -3.01
N GLY A 89 -4.56 8.83 -3.78
CA GLY A 89 -5.03 10.21 -3.64
C GLY A 89 -4.32 11.02 -2.56
N VAL A 90 -3.24 10.52 -1.95
CA VAL A 90 -2.44 11.32 -1.02
C VAL A 90 -1.75 12.47 -1.74
N GLU A 91 -1.54 13.58 -1.05
CA GLU A 91 -0.90 14.76 -1.62
C GLU A 91 0.57 14.49 -2.01
N LYS A 92 1.01 15.06 -3.15
CA LYS A 92 2.42 15.04 -3.57
C LYS A 92 3.28 15.98 -2.74
N SER A 93 3.40 15.70 -1.44
CA SER A 93 4.20 16.43 -0.46
C SER A 93 4.94 15.44 0.45
N ALA A 94 5.94 15.92 1.19
CA ALA A 94 6.65 15.08 2.16
C ALA A 94 5.71 14.56 3.25
N ALA A 95 4.77 15.40 3.71
CA ALA A 95 3.77 15.03 4.70
C ALA A 95 2.76 14.02 4.12
N GLY A 96 2.22 14.27 2.92
CA GLY A 96 1.28 13.38 2.25
C GLY A 96 1.87 11.99 1.97
N LEU A 97 3.15 11.93 1.59
CA LEU A 97 3.88 10.68 1.38
C LEU A 97 4.44 10.09 2.69
N GLN A 98 4.13 10.68 3.86
CA GLN A 98 4.58 10.24 5.18
C GLN A 98 6.12 10.04 5.26
N LEU A 99 6.86 10.87 4.55
CA LEU A 99 8.31 10.80 4.55
C LEU A 99 8.86 11.29 5.91
N PRO A 100 9.79 10.56 6.55
CA PRO A 100 10.32 10.98 7.84
C PRO A 100 11.13 12.25 7.72
N SER A 101 11.01 13.16 8.68
CA SER A 101 11.79 14.40 8.72
C SER A 101 13.26 14.18 9.05
N THR A 102 13.60 13.02 9.63
CA THR A 102 14.96 12.67 10.03
C THR A 102 15.29 11.24 9.63
N VAL A 103 16.59 10.97 9.51
CA VAL A 103 17.15 9.63 9.36
C VAL A 103 18.20 9.40 10.46
N LYS A 104 18.27 8.17 10.96
CA LYS A 104 19.30 7.77 11.91
C LYS A 104 20.66 7.76 11.23
N ILE A 105 21.64 8.36 11.84
CA ILE A 105 23.05 8.27 11.45
C ILE A 105 23.86 7.66 12.60
N THR A 106 24.90 6.93 12.28
CA THR A 106 25.84 6.37 13.27
C THR A 106 27.14 7.15 13.20
N THR A 107 27.66 7.51 14.35
CA THR A 107 28.94 8.19 14.48
C THR A 107 29.87 7.40 15.40
N ASN A 108 31.16 7.75 15.41
CA ASN A 108 32.11 7.18 16.38
C ASN A 108 31.81 7.51 17.84
N LYS A 109 30.81 8.38 18.10
CA LYS A 109 30.32 8.74 19.44
C LYS A 109 28.90 8.24 19.74
N GLY A 110 28.34 7.42 18.84
CA GLY A 110 26.99 6.87 18.95
C GLY A 110 26.06 7.35 17.88
N ASP A 111 24.77 6.95 18.01
CA ASP A 111 23.73 7.25 17.03
C ASP A 111 23.12 8.64 17.25
N MET A 112 22.82 9.30 16.15
CA MET A 112 22.17 10.63 16.13
C MET A 112 21.11 10.66 15.03
N ASN A 113 20.26 11.69 15.02
CA ASN A 113 19.30 11.96 13.95
C ASN A 113 19.78 13.11 13.07
N ALA A 114 19.84 12.87 11.77
CA ALA A 114 20.09 13.89 10.76
C ALA A 114 18.78 14.29 10.10
N SER A 115 18.53 15.58 9.90
CA SER A 115 17.37 16.06 9.15
C SER A 115 17.48 15.66 7.67
N VAL A 116 16.34 15.40 7.01
CA VAL A 116 16.31 15.01 5.60
C VAL A 116 15.50 16.00 4.78
N LYS A 117 16.08 16.46 3.69
CA LYS A 117 15.37 17.22 2.66
C LYS A 117 15.02 16.27 1.51
N TRP A 118 13.73 15.95 1.37
CA TRP A 118 13.22 15.05 0.33
C TRP A 118 12.97 15.78 -0.99
N ASP A 119 13.35 15.16 -2.10
CA ASP A 119 12.99 15.61 -3.46
C ASP A 119 11.70 14.95 -3.92
N VAL A 120 10.57 15.40 -3.37
CA VAL A 120 9.25 14.90 -3.74
C VAL A 120 8.85 15.30 -5.15
N LYS A 121 9.27 16.49 -5.61
CA LYS A 121 8.96 16.99 -6.97
C LYS A 121 9.59 16.13 -8.05
N GLY A 122 10.81 15.67 -7.84
CA GLY A 122 11.54 14.79 -8.75
C GLY A 122 11.07 13.33 -8.70
N SER A 123 10.16 12.95 -7.79
CA SER A 123 9.62 11.60 -7.74
C SER A 123 8.64 11.33 -8.88
N ALA A 124 8.54 10.05 -9.30
CA ALA A 124 7.59 9.62 -10.33
C ALA A 124 6.13 9.57 -9.87
N TYR A 125 5.83 9.96 -8.63
CA TYR A 125 4.47 9.95 -8.10
C TYR A 125 3.53 10.90 -8.86
N ASN A 126 2.38 10.38 -9.27
CA ASN A 126 1.28 11.15 -9.85
C ASN A 126 0.04 11.04 -8.93
N GLN A 127 -0.26 12.10 -8.18
CA GLN A 127 -1.39 12.11 -7.24
C GLN A 127 -2.78 12.02 -7.92
N ASN A 128 -2.86 12.29 -9.22
CA ASN A 128 -4.11 12.26 -9.99
C ASN A 128 -4.33 10.88 -10.67
N SER A 129 -3.40 9.94 -10.53
CA SER A 129 -3.56 8.59 -11.07
C SER A 129 -4.42 7.76 -10.13
N THR A 130 -5.37 7.03 -10.69
CA THR A 130 -6.15 6.01 -9.98
C THR A 130 -5.48 4.64 -9.99
N GLU A 131 -4.42 4.46 -10.78
CA GLU A 131 -3.66 3.22 -10.83
C GLU A 131 -2.72 3.06 -9.63
N ALA A 132 -2.42 1.81 -9.29
CA ALA A 132 -1.40 1.53 -8.28
C ALA A 132 -0.02 2.02 -8.76
N GLN A 133 0.75 2.62 -7.85
CA GLN A 133 2.05 3.17 -8.17
C GLN A 133 3.11 2.64 -7.23
N LYS A 134 4.29 2.39 -7.76
CA LYS A 134 5.50 2.04 -7.00
C LYS A 134 6.66 2.89 -7.50
N PHE A 135 7.25 3.66 -6.61
CA PHE A 135 8.32 4.60 -6.95
C PHE A 135 9.28 4.77 -5.76
N SER A 136 10.41 5.43 -6.02
CA SER A 136 11.37 5.79 -4.99
C SER A 136 11.44 7.30 -4.85
N VAL A 137 11.54 7.80 -3.62
CA VAL A 137 11.81 9.19 -3.31
C VAL A 137 13.23 9.31 -2.77
N LYS A 138 14.03 10.22 -3.34
CA LYS A 138 15.37 10.52 -2.88
C LYS A 138 15.35 11.72 -1.92
N GLY A 139 16.26 11.70 -0.95
CA GLY A 139 16.46 12.81 -0.04
C GLY A 139 17.95 12.99 0.27
N THR A 140 18.30 14.12 0.84
CA THR A 140 19.65 14.39 1.31
C THR A 140 19.59 14.67 2.81
N ALA A 141 20.39 13.91 3.56
CA ALA A 141 20.55 14.11 4.99
C ALA A 141 21.48 15.31 5.26
N ALA A 142 21.09 16.17 6.19
CA ALA A 142 21.94 17.25 6.69
C ALA A 142 22.52 16.82 8.05
N LEU A 143 23.83 16.82 8.15
CA LEU A 143 24.50 16.45 9.38
C LEU A 143 24.21 17.47 10.49
N PRO A 144 23.98 17.02 11.74
CA PRO A 144 23.88 17.91 12.89
C PRO A 144 25.19 18.65 13.16
N ASP A 145 25.10 19.76 13.89
CA ASP A 145 26.27 20.50 14.35
C ASP A 145 27.23 19.58 15.14
N GLY A 146 28.53 19.77 14.94
CA GLY A 146 29.52 18.93 15.58
C GLY A 146 29.77 17.56 14.95
N VAL A 147 29.05 17.21 13.86
CA VAL A 147 29.30 15.99 13.10
C VAL A 147 30.01 16.28 11.81
N THR A 148 31.11 15.55 11.56
CA THR A 148 31.91 15.67 10.35
C THR A 148 31.83 14.40 9.50
N ASN A 149 32.07 14.54 8.18
CA ASN A 149 32.05 13.41 7.23
C ASN A 149 33.41 13.35 6.49
N PRO A 150 34.51 13.03 7.16
CA PRO A 150 35.84 13.02 6.55
C PRO A 150 36.03 11.92 5.50
N ASP A 151 35.23 10.83 5.58
CA ASP A 151 35.33 9.72 4.64
C ASP A 151 34.42 9.93 3.40
N ASN A 152 33.77 11.08 3.27
CA ASN A 152 32.86 11.42 2.16
C ASN A 152 31.76 10.38 1.94
N LEU A 153 31.17 9.83 3.02
CA LEU A 153 30.05 8.92 2.94
C LEU A 153 28.85 9.61 2.27
N SER A 154 28.13 8.87 1.43
CA SER A 154 26.94 9.42 0.77
C SER A 154 25.88 9.81 1.79
N LEU A 155 25.44 11.06 1.74
CA LEU A 155 24.31 11.58 2.52
C LEU A 155 22.97 11.42 1.79
N VAL A 156 22.98 10.81 0.59
CA VAL A 156 21.75 10.52 -0.15
C VAL A 156 21.07 9.32 0.48
N VAL A 157 19.81 9.51 0.85
CA VAL A 157 18.89 8.47 1.34
C VAL A 157 17.78 8.27 0.33
N SER A 158 17.21 7.09 0.30
CA SER A 158 16.04 6.80 -0.54
C SER A 158 15.05 5.93 0.21
N VAL A 159 13.78 6.08 -0.14
CA VAL A 159 12.66 5.28 0.38
C VAL A 159 11.80 4.81 -0.77
N ASN A 160 11.37 3.53 -0.75
CA ASN A 160 10.39 3.05 -1.70
C ASN A 160 8.99 3.33 -1.15
N VAL A 161 8.14 3.86 -2.00
CA VAL A 161 6.75 4.16 -1.67
C VAL A 161 5.87 3.35 -2.61
N THR A 162 4.90 2.65 -2.04
CA THR A 162 3.84 1.95 -2.76
C THR A 162 2.52 2.65 -2.46
N VAL A 163 1.83 3.11 -3.49
CA VAL A 163 0.49 3.69 -3.41
C VAL A 163 -0.48 2.69 -4.03
N SER A 164 -1.52 2.30 -3.30
CA SER A 164 -2.56 1.40 -3.81
C SER A 164 -3.36 2.07 -4.93
N ARG A 165 -4.10 1.27 -5.74
CA ARG A 165 -5.03 1.83 -6.71
C ARG A 165 -6.16 2.62 -6.04
N GLY A 166 -6.77 3.52 -6.76
CA GLY A 166 -8.02 4.17 -6.40
C GLY A 166 -9.23 3.24 -6.60
N PRO A 167 -10.41 3.63 -6.11
CA PRO A 167 -11.65 2.90 -6.36
C PRO A 167 -11.99 2.85 -7.85
N ILE A 168 -12.45 1.68 -8.32
CA ILE A 168 -13.06 1.51 -9.64
C ILE A 168 -14.54 1.83 -9.51
N VAL A 169 -15.02 2.80 -10.28
CA VAL A 169 -16.45 3.12 -10.36
C VAL A 169 -16.95 2.65 -11.72
N SER A 170 -17.57 1.47 -11.73
CA SER A 170 -18.11 0.88 -12.96
C SER A 170 -19.29 1.68 -13.47
N ASP A 171 -19.35 1.86 -14.81
CA ASP A 171 -20.45 2.55 -15.49
C ASP A 171 -21.59 1.58 -15.79
N ALA A 172 -22.83 1.94 -15.42
CA ALA A 172 -24.05 1.22 -15.76
C ALA A 172 -24.19 1.00 -17.28
N GLY A 173 -23.66 1.90 -18.10
CA GLY A 173 -23.62 1.77 -19.56
C GLY A 173 -23.05 0.45 -20.04
N ASN A 174 -22.12 -0.13 -19.27
CA ASN A 174 -21.45 -1.39 -19.58
C ASN A 174 -22.19 -2.65 -19.10
N ASN A 175 -23.34 -2.51 -18.43
CA ASN A 175 -24.23 -3.65 -18.18
C ASN A 175 -24.71 -4.21 -19.51
N SER A 176 -24.75 -5.52 -19.66
CA SER A 176 -25.12 -6.15 -20.92
C SER A 176 -25.95 -7.42 -20.74
N ILE A 177 -26.72 -7.72 -21.79
CA ILE A 177 -27.44 -8.98 -21.95
C ILE A 177 -26.85 -9.65 -23.20
N THR A 178 -26.44 -10.89 -23.08
CA THR A 178 -25.89 -11.70 -24.18
C THR A 178 -26.72 -12.96 -24.40
N GLY A 179 -26.55 -13.63 -25.55
CA GLY A 179 -27.27 -14.86 -25.88
C GLY A 179 -28.66 -14.66 -26.50
N ILE A 180 -29.17 -13.43 -26.49
CA ILE A 180 -30.41 -13.03 -27.16
C ILE A 180 -30.15 -11.79 -28.02
N SER A 181 -30.80 -11.73 -29.18
CA SER A 181 -30.61 -10.65 -30.13
C SER A 181 -31.94 -10.25 -30.78
N SER A 182 -32.08 -9.00 -31.18
CA SER A 182 -33.27 -8.46 -31.84
C SER A 182 -33.51 -9.04 -33.22
N ASP A 183 -32.46 -9.51 -33.88
CA ASP A 183 -32.47 -10.15 -35.20
C ASP A 183 -32.43 -11.69 -35.13
N GLY A 184 -32.49 -12.24 -33.90
CA GLY A 184 -32.53 -13.68 -33.67
C GLY A 184 -33.78 -14.34 -34.26
N ASN A 185 -33.61 -15.47 -34.91
CA ASN A 185 -34.71 -16.22 -35.49
C ASN A 185 -35.31 -17.19 -34.46
N TYR A 186 -36.23 -16.70 -33.64
CA TYR A 186 -36.92 -17.47 -32.59
C TYR A 186 -38.27 -17.93 -33.05
N THR A 187 -38.70 -19.11 -32.55
CA THR A 187 -40.03 -19.63 -32.73
C THR A 187 -40.64 -20.01 -31.37
N THR A 188 -41.92 -20.34 -31.32
CA THR A 188 -42.58 -20.82 -30.09
C THR A 188 -41.97 -22.11 -29.52
N GLU A 189 -41.16 -22.85 -30.30
CA GLU A 189 -40.42 -24.05 -29.88
C GLU A 189 -38.99 -23.76 -29.49
N THR A 190 -38.48 -22.55 -29.74
CA THR A 190 -37.08 -22.18 -29.44
C THR A 190 -36.88 -22.05 -27.93
N LYS A 191 -35.85 -22.71 -27.42
CA LYS A 191 -35.31 -22.41 -26.09
C LYS A 191 -34.38 -21.19 -26.23
N ILE A 192 -34.81 -20.08 -25.66
CA ILE A 192 -34.07 -18.82 -25.68
C ILE A 192 -33.25 -18.74 -24.40
N THR A 193 -31.93 -18.68 -24.52
CA THR A 193 -31.02 -18.57 -23.38
C THR A 193 -30.33 -17.23 -23.43
N PHE A 194 -30.25 -16.54 -22.29
CA PHE A 194 -29.48 -15.32 -22.15
C PHE A 194 -28.57 -15.36 -20.93
N THR A 195 -27.57 -14.50 -20.92
CA THR A 195 -26.71 -14.22 -19.77
C THR A 195 -26.67 -12.73 -19.53
N ALA A 196 -26.91 -12.32 -18.27
CA ALA A 196 -26.81 -10.95 -17.82
C ALA A 196 -25.42 -10.72 -17.19
N VAL A 197 -24.71 -9.74 -17.69
CA VAL A 197 -23.36 -9.37 -17.22
C VAL A 197 -23.43 -7.95 -16.66
N GLY A 198 -23.16 -7.83 -15.36
CA GLY A 198 -23.06 -6.53 -14.69
C GLY A 198 -21.67 -5.93 -14.83
N ALA A 199 -21.61 -4.63 -15.02
CA ALA A 199 -20.33 -3.89 -15.07
C ALA A 199 -19.57 -4.05 -13.76
N GLY A 200 -18.27 -4.32 -13.82
CA GLY A 200 -17.39 -4.49 -12.68
C GLY A 200 -17.56 -5.79 -11.89
N MET A 201 -18.28 -6.78 -12.44
CA MET A 201 -18.37 -8.11 -11.82
C MET A 201 -17.06 -8.87 -11.81
N ASP A 202 -16.11 -8.46 -12.64
CA ASP A 202 -14.75 -8.97 -12.80
C ASP A 202 -13.72 -8.28 -11.90
N ILE A 203 -14.14 -7.36 -11.02
CA ILE A 203 -13.22 -6.70 -10.09
C ILE A 203 -12.62 -7.74 -9.13
N GLU A 204 -11.37 -8.07 -9.36
CA GLU A 204 -10.56 -8.88 -8.46
C GLU A 204 -9.99 -8.02 -7.33
N ASN A 205 -9.89 -8.57 -6.10
CA ASN A 205 -9.35 -7.89 -4.93
C ASN A 205 -9.96 -6.50 -4.71
N PRO A 206 -11.27 -6.41 -4.45
CA PRO A 206 -11.96 -5.14 -4.32
C PRO A 206 -11.43 -4.34 -3.13
N ILE A 207 -11.40 -3.01 -3.28
CA ILE A 207 -11.08 -2.06 -2.21
C ILE A 207 -12.29 -1.20 -1.89
N LYS A 208 -12.28 -0.61 -0.69
CA LYS A 208 -13.36 0.27 -0.25
C LYS A 208 -13.63 1.38 -1.28
N GLY A 209 -14.88 1.51 -1.68
CA GLY A 209 -15.33 2.49 -2.67
C GLY A 209 -15.46 1.95 -4.08
N ASP A 210 -14.99 0.72 -4.39
CA ASP A 210 -15.25 0.08 -5.68
C ASP A 210 -16.75 -0.07 -5.88
N VAL A 211 -17.20 0.15 -7.13
CA VAL A 211 -18.61 0.07 -7.53
C VAL A 211 -18.76 -0.94 -8.65
N ARG A 212 -19.75 -1.82 -8.53
CA ARG A 212 -20.16 -2.78 -9.56
C ARG A 212 -21.67 -2.84 -9.70
N TYR A 213 -22.14 -3.50 -10.74
CA TYR A 213 -23.54 -3.80 -10.95
C TYR A 213 -23.76 -5.31 -10.93
N GLN A 214 -24.70 -5.76 -10.11
CA GLN A 214 -25.05 -7.17 -9.99
C GLN A 214 -26.44 -7.41 -10.57
N PRO A 215 -26.62 -8.36 -11.50
CA PRO A 215 -27.95 -8.75 -11.95
C PRO A 215 -28.85 -9.16 -10.76
N LEU A 216 -30.03 -8.59 -10.67
CA LEU A 216 -30.98 -8.82 -9.59
C LEU A 216 -32.12 -9.77 -10.02
N ASN A 217 -32.79 -9.39 -11.09
CA ASN A 217 -33.92 -10.15 -11.66
C ASN A 217 -34.01 -9.88 -13.16
N TRP A 218 -34.82 -10.66 -13.79
CA TRP A 218 -35.20 -10.48 -15.18
C TRP A 218 -36.71 -10.76 -15.35
N GLU A 219 -37.28 -10.20 -16.39
CA GLU A 219 -38.67 -10.44 -16.77
C GLU A 219 -38.87 -10.45 -18.28
N VAL A 220 -39.74 -11.30 -18.73
CA VAL A 220 -40.32 -11.32 -20.07
C VAL A 220 -41.81 -11.59 -19.93
N LEU A 221 -42.65 -10.69 -20.42
CA LEU A 221 -44.09 -10.89 -20.37
C LEU A 221 -44.48 -12.13 -21.19
N GLU A 222 -45.42 -12.95 -20.67
CA GLU A 222 -45.96 -14.16 -21.30
C GLU A 222 -44.93 -15.28 -21.56
N ALA A 223 -43.78 -15.30 -20.86
CA ALA A 223 -42.89 -16.45 -20.91
C ALA A 223 -43.65 -17.72 -20.42
N ARG A 224 -43.63 -18.80 -21.24
CA ARG A 224 -44.35 -20.04 -20.97
C ARG A 224 -43.66 -20.89 -19.89
N SER A 225 -42.37 -20.90 -19.92
CA SER A 225 -41.53 -21.63 -18.96
C SER A 225 -40.14 -20.98 -18.87
N TRP A 226 -39.57 -21.03 -17.69
CA TRP A 226 -38.21 -20.55 -17.48
C TRP A 226 -37.48 -21.46 -16.51
N ASP A 227 -36.17 -21.46 -16.63
CA ASP A 227 -35.21 -22.14 -15.76
C ASP A 227 -33.93 -21.30 -15.69
N GLY A 228 -33.39 -21.13 -14.51
CA GLY A 228 -32.14 -20.40 -14.28
C GLY A 228 -32.19 -19.34 -13.19
N ALA A 229 -31.03 -18.77 -12.93
CA ALA A 229 -30.78 -17.73 -11.92
C ALA A 229 -30.81 -16.31 -12.54
N PRO A 230 -30.74 -15.24 -11.74
CA PRO A 230 -30.69 -13.86 -12.24
C PRO A 230 -29.58 -13.57 -13.28
N TYR A 231 -28.49 -14.34 -13.22
CA TYR A 231 -27.34 -14.15 -14.12
C TYR A 231 -27.45 -14.85 -15.47
N SER A 232 -28.25 -15.92 -15.55
CA SER A 232 -28.45 -16.68 -16.77
C SER A 232 -29.73 -17.49 -16.65
N ALA A 233 -30.57 -17.45 -17.67
CA ALA A 233 -31.82 -18.22 -17.69
C ALA A 233 -32.13 -18.66 -19.10
N THR A 234 -32.95 -19.74 -19.18
CA THR A 234 -33.52 -20.26 -20.39
C THR A 234 -35.05 -20.18 -20.30
N PHE A 235 -35.70 -19.66 -21.33
CA PHE A 235 -37.16 -19.56 -21.37
C PHE A 235 -37.70 -19.90 -22.75
N ARG A 236 -39.01 -20.08 -22.85
CA ARG A 236 -39.77 -20.25 -24.09
C ARG A 236 -40.96 -19.32 -24.12
N MET A 237 -41.33 -18.87 -25.29
CA MET A 237 -42.51 -18.07 -25.52
C MET A 237 -43.65 -19.00 -25.96
N GLY A 238 -44.87 -18.72 -25.43
CA GLY A 238 -46.06 -19.53 -25.74
C GLY A 238 -46.77 -19.10 -27.01
N LYS A 239 -46.50 -17.90 -27.52
CA LYS A 239 -47.13 -17.28 -28.69
C LYS A 239 -46.10 -16.57 -29.54
N ASN A 240 -46.42 -16.43 -30.84
CA ASN A 240 -45.69 -15.54 -31.71
C ASN A 240 -46.00 -14.06 -31.38
N GLY A 241 -45.01 -13.20 -31.54
CA GLY A 241 -45.17 -11.78 -31.24
C GLY A 241 -43.81 -11.09 -31.02
N ASN A 242 -43.89 -9.80 -30.70
CA ASN A 242 -42.75 -9.01 -30.32
C ASN A 242 -42.70 -8.90 -28.79
N TYR A 243 -41.53 -9.16 -28.24
CA TYR A 243 -41.31 -9.22 -26.78
C TYR A 243 -40.10 -8.41 -26.38
N THR A 244 -40.06 -8.05 -25.09
CA THR A 244 -38.93 -7.38 -24.48
C THR A 244 -38.46 -8.19 -23.28
N LEU A 245 -37.18 -8.59 -23.29
CA LEU A 245 -36.50 -9.07 -22.10
C LEU A 245 -35.93 -7.85 -21.36
N THR A 246 -36.31 -7.69 -20.11
CA THR A 246 -35.78 -6.66 -19.21
C THR A 246 -34.93 -7.34 -18.11
N VAL A 247 -33.72 -6.88 -17.90
CA VAL A 247 -32.86 -7.28 -16.77
C VAL A 247 -32.62 -6.07 -15.88
N THR A 248 -32.84 -6.24 -14.58
CA THR A 248 -32.55 -5.23 -13.56
C THR A 248 -31.25 -5.56 -12.86
N TYR A 249 -30.41 -4.56 -12.65
CA TYR A 249 -29.12 -4.64 -11.98
C TYR A 249 -29.14 -3.77 -10.73
N ASN A 250 -28.67 -4.28 -9.61
CA ASN A 250 -28.37 -3.47 -8.41
C ASN A 250 -26.95 -2.93 -8.48
N GLN A 251 -26.81 -1.63 -8.23
CA GLN A 251 -25.51 -1.05 -7.96
C GLN A 251 -25.07 -1.46 -6.55
N GLN A 252 -23.84 -1.92 -6.45
CA GLN A 252 -23.20 -2.29 -5.20
C GLN A 252 -21.91 -1.51 -5.02
N GLN A 253 -21.62 -1.11 -3.79
CA GLN A 253 -20.34 -0.52 -3.41
C GLN A 253 -19.64 -1.42 -2.39
N PHE A 254 -18.34 -1.59 -2.54
CA PHE A 254 -17.52 -2.34 -1.58
C PHE A 254 -17.22 -1.46 -0.36
N ASP A 255 -17.60 -1.90 0.85
CA ASP A 255 -17.42 -1.16 2.09
C ASP A 255 -16.03 -1.36 2.74
N GLY A 256 -15.23 -2.26 2.18
CA GLY A 256 -13.93 -2.72 2.67
C GLY A 256 -13.96 -4.17 3.15
N SER A 257 -15.14 -4.78 3.25
CA SER A 257 -15.33 -6.18 3.65
C SER A 257 -16.34 -6.89 2.77
N ASN A 258 -17.41 -6.19 2.37
CA ASN A 258 -18.53 -6.76 1.62
C ASN A 258 -19.01 -5.80 0.52
N TRP A 259 -19.66 -6.40 -0.50
CA TRP A 259 -20.43 -5.65 -1.48
C TRP A 259 -21.81 -5.32 -0.90
N VAL A 260 -22.13 -4.03 -0.78
CA VAL A 260 -23.38 -3.53 -0.20
C VAL A 260 -24.19 -2.82 -1.28
N ASN A 261 -25.49 -3.11 -1.36
CA ASN A 261 -26.38 -2.42 -2.29
C ASN A 261 -26.49 -0.94 -1.93
N THR A 262 -26.33 -0.07 -2.94
CA THR A 262 -26.45 1.39 -2.77
C THR A 262 -27.90 1.88 -2.80
N GLY A 263 -28.83 1.03 -3.22
CA GLY A 263 -30.22 1.40 -3.51
C GLY A 263 -30.45 1.90 -4.94
N THR A 264 -29.38 2.12 -5.71
CA THR A 264 -29.47 2.50 -7.13
C THR A 264 -29.65 1.25 -7.99
N GLN A 265 -30.50 1.33 -8.98
CA GLN A 265 -30.73 0.27 -9.97
C GLN A 265 -30.54 0.80 -11.40
N ASP A 266 -30.17 -0.09 -12.29
CA ASP A 266 -30.12 0.11 -13.72
C ASP A 266 -30.90 -1.00 -14.43
N THR A 267 -31.40 -0.75 -15.62
CA THR A 267 -32.11 -1.73 -16.44
C THR A 267 -31.54 -1.79 -17.85
N LYS A 268 -31.42 -3.00 -18.38
CA LYS A 268 -31.13 -3.24 -19.78
C LYS A 268 -32.27 -4.03 -20.43
N GLN A 269 -32.54 -3.71 -21.69
CA GLN A 269 -33.62 -4.32 -22.45
C GLN A 269 -33.12 -4.85 -23.79
N VAL A 270 -33.66 -5.99 -24.18
CA VAL A 270 -33.49 -6.55 -25.54
C VAL A 270 -34.87 -6.86 -26.09
N ASN A 271 -35.20 -6.21 -27.21
CA ASN A 271 -36.40 -6.53 -27.95
C ASN A 271 -36.13 -7.71 -28.89
N PHE A 272 -37.02 -8.65 -28.99
CA PHE A 272 -36.88 -9.80 -29.89
C PHE A 272 -38.26 -10.26 -30.43
N THR A 273 -38.21 -10.93 -31.58
CA THR A 273 -39.42 -11.42 -32.26
C THR A 273 -39.45 -12.93 -32.21
N VAL A 274 -40.63 -13.46 -31.87
CA VAL A 274 -40.90 -14.88 -31.91
C VAL A 274 -41.91 -15.16 -33.03
N ASN A 275 -41.59 -16.04 -33.93
CA ASN A 275 -42.45 -16.43 -35.04
C ASN A 275 -43.22 -17.73 -34.69
N ALA A 276 -44.30 -18.00 -35.39
CA ALA A 276 -44.92 -19.31 -35.29
C ALA A 276 -43.96 -20.40 -35.70
N ALA A 277 -43.95 -21.51 -35.01
CA ALA A 277 -43.21 -22.68 -35.49
C ALA A 277 -43.70 -23.06 -36.90
N PRO A 278 -42.82 -23.37 -37.84
CA PRO A 278 -43.25 -23.85 -39.14
C PRO A 278 -44.11 -25.08 -38.94
N ASN A 279 -45.34 -25.07 -39.51
CA ASN A 279 -46.22 -26.26 -39.52
C ASN A 279 -45.39 -27.39 -40.12
N GLN A 280 -45.13 -28.42 -39.33
CA GLN A 280 -44.70 -29.67 -39.89
C GLN A 280 -45.88 -30.20 -40.75
N THR A 281 -45.74 -30.05 -42.05
CA THR A 281 -46.64 -30.68 -42.99
C THR A 281 -46.53 -32.19 -42.72
N LEU A 282 -47.48 -32.74 -42.01
CA LEU A 282 -47.61 -34.17 -41.92
C LEU A 282 -47.78 -34.67 -43.34
N THR A 283 -46.75 -35.23 -43.92
CA THR A 283 -46.84 -35.98 -45.18
C THR A 283 -47.84 -37.09 -44.86
N PRO A 284 -49.01 -37.19 -45.57
CA PRO A 284 -49.91 -38.30 -45.32
C PRO A 284 -49.15 -39.61 -45.56
N ALA A 285 -48.98 -40.39 -44.54
CA ALA A 285 -48.49 -41.75 -44.67
C ALA A 285 -49.40 -42.46 -45.62
N ALA A 286 -48.83 -42.98 -46.70
CA ALA A 286 -49.55 -43.85 -47.65
C ALA A 286 -50.22 -44.97 -46.86
N ASP A 287 -51.50 -45.06 -47.06
CA ASP A 287 -52.40 -46.09 -46.53
C ASP A 287 -51.82 -47.49 -46.86
N LYS A 288 -51.37 -48.20 -45.85
CA LYS A 288 -51.23 -49.66 -45.86
C LYS A 288 -52.10 -50.17 -44.74
N THR A 289 -53.32 -50.54 -45.16
CA THR A 289 -54.15 -51.49 -44.45
C THR A 289 -53.38 -52.72 -44.04
N ASP A 290 -53.17 -52.92 -42.77
CA ASP A 290 -53.10 -54.27 -42.21
C ASP A 290 -53.62 -54.29 -40.78
N ALA A 291 -54.40 -55.29 -40.53
CA ALA A 291 -55.24 -55.54 -39.38
C ALA A 291 -54.43 -55.97 -38.14
N ASN A 292 -54.95 -55.59 -37.00
CA ASN A 292 -54.83 -56.30 -35.74
C ASN A 292 -53.48 -56.26 -35.02
N GLN A 293 -53.35 -55.29 -34.10
CA GLN A 293 -52.82 -55.62 -32.77
C GLN A 293 -53.19 -54.54 -31.74
N LYS A 294 -53.90 -54.95 -30.69
CA LYS A 294 -54.01 -54.25 -29.42
C LYS A 294 -52.60 -54.08 -28.82
N ASN A 295 -52.09 -52.86 -28.70
CA ASN A 295 -50.94 -52.64 -27.84
C ASN A 295 -51.25 -51.46 -26.90
N ALA A 296 -51.12 -51.78 -25.63
CA ALA A 296 -51.23 -50.85 -24.50
C ALA A 296 -50.27 -49.68 -24.65
N VAL A 297 -50.74 -48.49 -24.34
CA VAL A 297 -49.93 -47.27 -24.17
C VAL A 297 -48.96 -47.53 -23.02
N LYS A 298 -47.66 -47.68 -23.36
CA LYS A 298 -46.58 -47.74 -22.40
C LYS A 298 -46.18 -46.27 -22.06
N THR A 299 -46.80 -45.72 -21.02
CA THR A 299 -46.24 -44.52 -20.37
C THR A 299 -45.05 -44.97 -19.54
N GLY A 300 -43.90 -44.86 -20.11
CA GLY A 300 -42.62 -45.13 -19.45
C GLY A 300 -41.66 -44.02 -19.80
N ASP A 301 -41.44 -43.12 -18.86
CA ASP A 301 -40.33 -42.17 -18.87
C ASP A 301 -39.03 -42.97 -18.75
N ASN A 302 -38.28 -43.05 -19.85
CA ASN A 302 -36.98 -43.71 -19.93
C ASN A 302 -35.80 -42.77 -19.66
N THR A 303 -36.01 -41.74 -18.86
CA THR A 303 -34.89 -40.87 -18.46
C THR A 303 -33.97 -41.65 -17.52
N PRO A 304 -32.69 -41.83 -17.83
CA PRO A 304 -31.77 -42.53 -16.95
C PRO A 304 -31.53 -41.69 -15.69
N ILE A 305 -32.21 -42.05 -14.60
CA ILE A 305 -32.11 -41.37 -13.30
C ILE A 305 -30.71 -41.60 -12.65
N LEU A 306 -30.05 -42.67 -13.05
CA LEU A 306 -28.75 -43.13 -12.46
C LEU A 306 -27.66 -42.06 -12.43
N PRO A 307 -27.42 -41.26 -13.49
CA PRO A 307 -26.39 -40.22 -13.45
C PRO A 307 -26.69 -39.12 -12.41
N PHE A 308 -27.95 -38.76 -12.24
CA PHE A 308 -28.34 -37.69 -11.30
C PHE A 308 -28.23 -38.14 -9.84
N VAL A 309 -28.51 -39.43 -9.56
CA VAL A 309 -28.36 -40.02 -8.22
C VAL A 309 -26.88 -40.07 -7.82
N ILE A 310 -25.99 -40.40 -8.75
CA ILE A 310 -24.53 -40.41 -8.49
C ILE A 310 -23.99 -39.03 -8.19
N ILE A 311 -24.41 -37.99 -8.93
CA ILE A 311 -24.01 -36.60 -8.69
C ILE A 311 -24.49 -36.13 -7.30
N LEU A 312 -25.70 -36.46 -6.91
CA LEU A 312 -26.25 -36.10 -5.61
C LEU A 312 -25.47 -36.77 -4.45
N ILE A 313 -25.11 -38.04 -4.59
CA ILE A 313 -24.33 -38.78 -3.57
C ILE A 313 -22.96 -38.17 -3.43
N VAL A 314 -22.26 -37.83 -4.52
CA VAL A 314 -20.95 -37.20 -4.48
C VAL A 314 -21.03 -35.83 -3.79
N ALA A 315 -22.05 -35.01 -4.06
CA ALA A 315 -22.25 -33.74 -3.41
C ALA A 315 -22.46 -33.87 -1.88
N ILE A 316 -23.25 -34.85 -1.45
CA ILE A 316 -23.49 -35.12 -0.02
C ILE A 316 -22.20 -35.55 0.69
N VAL A 317 -21.39 -36.42 0.06
CA VAL A 317 -20.11 -36.88 0.62
C VAL A 317 -19.12 -35.73 0.76
N LEU A 318 -19.04 -34.82 -0.22
CA LEU A 318 -18.19 -33.65 -0.16
C LEU A 318 -18.62 -32.68 0.97
N ILE A 319 -19.91 -32.43 1.12
CA ILE A 319 -20.43 -31.58 2.19
C ILE A 319 -20.16 -32.19 3.57
N ALA A 320 -20.38 -33.50 3.73
CA ALA A 320 -20.07 -34.21 4.97
C ALA A 320 -18.56 -34.18 5.29
N GLY A 321 -17.70 -34.34 4.29
CA GLY A 321 -16.26 -34.25 4.44
C GLY A 321 -15.80 -32.87 4.92
N ILE A 322 -16.36 -31.80 4.35
CA ILE A 322 -16.06 -30.42 4.77
C ILE A 322 -16.52 -30.14 6.21
N LEU A 323 -17.70 -30.64 6.58
CA LEU A 323 -18.22 -30.48 7.95
C LEU A 323 -17.35 -31.24 8.99
N VAL A 324 -16.92 -32.45 8.69
CA VAL A 324 -16.01 -33.22 9.56
C VAL A 324 -14.65 -32.56 9.66
N TYR A 325 -14.10 -32.03 8.55
CA TYR A 325 -12.83 -31.31 8.55
C TYR A 325 -12.91 -30.03 9.40
N ARG A 326 -13.99 -29.26 9.30
CA ARG A 326 -14.19 -28.06 10.14
C ARG A 326 -14.35 -28.36 11.63
N ASN A 327 -14.99 -29.49 11.98
CA ASN A 327 -15.16 -29.91 13.38
C ASN A 327 -13.85 -30.46 14.01
N LYS A 328 -12.89 -30.93 13.21
CA LYS A 328 -11.59 -31.37 13.72
C LYS A 328 -10.58 -30.22 13.92
N LYS A 329 -10.91 -29.01 13.45
CA LYS A 329 -10.06 -27.81 13.57
C LYS A 329 -10.53 -26.83 14.67
N LYS A 330 -11.58 -27.18 15.40
CA LYS A 330 -11.96 -26.57 16.65
C LYS A 330 -11.48 -27.46 17.79
#